data_70e0d1a7571016d3eea6befd4437edf5
#
_entry.id   70e0d1a7571016d3eea6befd4437edf5
#
_cell.length_a   1.000
_cell.length_b   1.000
_cell.length_c   1.000
_cell.angle_alpha   90.00
_cell.angle_beta   90.00
_cell.angle_gamma   90.00
#
_symmetry.space_group_name_H-M   'P 1'
#
loop_
_entity.id
_entity.type
_entity.pdbx_description
1 polymer ?
#
loop_
_entity_poly.entity_id
_entity_poly.type
_entity_poly.pdbx_seq_one_letter_code
_entity_poly.pdbx_strand_id
1 'polypeptide(L)'
;HGRVIYIQHDDLPGGELEPGTPGWQLHPALQPAKGDSRVRKTACDSFLETELAFLLAEQSVDRLILCGSNTDFCVDTTVRSAAAHGFEVLVLQDGHTTADRPHLSAEQIIEHHNWMWRHLHLPEGRRITLLTTDQLLEAAQPALAC
;
A
#
# COMPACT_ATOMS: atom_id res chain seq x y z
N HIS A 1 18.31 -3.67 -1.05
CA HIS A 1 17.42 -2.89 -0.17
C HIS A 1 16.31 -2.31 -1.01
N GLY A 2 15.05 -2.64 -0.66
CA GLY A 2 13.88 -1.99 -1.26
C GLY A 2 13.85 -0.50 -0.88
N ARG A 3 13.29 0.33 -1.76
CA ARG A 3 13.02 1.74 -1.45
C ARG A 3 11.60 1.86 -0.92
N VAL A 4 11.37 2.83 -0.05
CA VAL A 4 10.02 3.15 0.44
C VAL A 4 9.49 4.34 -0.34
N ILE A 5 8.24 4.22 -0.79
CA ILE A 5 7.48 5.32 -1.37
C ILE A 5 6.32 5.62 -0.41
N TYR A 6 6.36 6.77 0.21
CA TYR A 6 5.29 7.25 1.08
C TYR A 6 4.20 7.89 0.24
N ILE A 7 3.00 7.31 0.29
CA ILE A 7 1.84 7.87 -0.41
C ILE A 7 1.03 8.70 0.58
N GLN A 8 0.85 9.98 0.28
CA GLN A 8 0.04 10.90 1.09
C GLN A 8 -1.21 11.35 0.33
N HIS A 9 -2.36 11.26 1.00
CA HIS A 9 -3.61 11.78 0.48
C HIS A 9 -3.75 13.26 0.83
N ASP A 10 -4.16 14.06 -0.15
CA ASP A 10 -4.46 15.47 0.00
C ASP A 10 -5.97 15.68 -0.09
N ASP A 11 -6.58 16.03 1.01
CA ASP A 11 -7.97 16.47 1.02
C ASP A 11 -8.13 17.90 0.48
N LEU A 12 -9.37 18.22 0.14
CA LEU A 12 -9.78 19.59 -0.13
C LEU A 12 -9.69 20.45 1.14
N PRO A 13 -9.65 21.79 1.01
CA PRO A 13 -9.67 22.70 2.16
C PRO A 13 -10.82 22.38 3.14
N GLY A 14 -10.49 22.26 4.42
CA GLY A 14 -11.43 21.88 5.49
C GLY A 14 -11.52 20.37 5.73
N GLY A 15 -10.87 19.52 4.94
CA GLY A 15 -10.81 18.08 5.15
C GLY A 15 -9.81 17.69 6.25
N GLU A 16 -9.97 16.48 6.78
CA GLU A 16 -9.09 15.98 7.85
C GLU A 16 -7.64 15.80 7.42
N LEU A 17 -7.44 15.51 6.12
CA LEU A 17 -6.13 15.34 5.49
C LEU A 17 -5.74 16.54 4.61
N GLU A 18 -6.26 17.73 4.92
CA GLU A 18 -5.84 18.96 4.24
C GLU A 18 -4.31 19.16 4.42
N PRO A 19 -3.56 19.44 3.35
CA PRO A 19 -2.11 19.66 3.42
C PRO A 19 -1.71 20.68 4.48
N GLY A 20 -0.77 20.30 5.34
CA GLY A 20 -0.26 21.13 6.44
C GLY A 20 -0.97 20.91 7.78
N THR A 21 -2.09 20.19 7.82
CA THR A 21 -2.75 19.81 9.08
C THR A 21 -2.01 18.69 9.82
N PRO A 22 -2.21 18.54 11.12
CA PRO A 22 -1.63 17.40 11.86
C PRO A 22 -2.05 16.03 11.32
N GLY A 23 -3.31 15.89 10.85
CA GLY A 23 -3.82 14.65 10.28
C GLY A 23 -3.17 14.27 8.95
N TRP A 24 -2.74 15.26 8.18
CA TRP A 24 -2.04 15.06 6.92
C TRP A 24 -0.57 14.65 7.08
N GLN A 25 0.05 14.99 8.20
CA GLN A 25 1.48 14.70 8.42
C GLN A 25 1.74 13.20 8.49
N LEU A 26 2.91 12.76 8.04
CA LEU A 26 3.34 11.40 8.30
C LEU A 26 3.40 11.14 9.81
N HIS A 27 2.91 9.97 10.20
CA HIS A 27 2.98 9.57 11.61
C HIS A 27 4.43 9.64 12.11
N PRO A 28 4.70 10.18 13.31
CA PRO A 28 6.06 10.40 13.81
C PRO A 28 6.95 9.14 13.90
N ALA A 29 6.33 7.94 13.99
CA ALA A 29 7.07 6.68 13.95
C ALA A 29 7.60 6.34 12.55
N LEU A 30 7.07 6.96 11.50
CA LEU A 30 7.56 6.80 10.14
C LEU A 30 8.67 7.82 9.88
N GLN A 31 9.89 7.34 9.76
CA GLN A 31 11.07 8.18 9.55
C GLN A 31 11.62 7.91 8.13
N PRO A 32 11.23 8.72 7.12
CA PRO A 32 11.75 8.57 5.76
C PRO A 32 13.27 8.64 5.74
N ALA A 33 13.88 7.65 5.12
CA ALA A 33 15.32 7.59 4.94
C ALA A 33 15.75 8.45 3.73
N LYS A 34 17.06 8.75 3.66
CA LYS A 34 17.62 9.41 2.46
C LYS A 34 17.47 8.49 1.25
N GLY A 35 16.70 8.92 0.26
CA GLY A 35 16.43 8.18 -0.97
C GLY A 35 15.02 7.58 -1.05
N ASP A 36 14.24 7.66 0.04
CA ASP A 36 12.82 7.37 -0.03
C ASP A 36 12.09 8.48 -0.80
N SER A 37 11.03 8.10 -1.48
CA SER A 37 10.21 9.01 -2.27
C SER A 37 8.89 9.31 -1.55
N ARG A 38 8.29 10.43 -1.90
CA ARG A 38 6.96 10.80 -1.43
C ARG A 38 6.09 11.16 -2.63
N VAL A 39 4.94 10.54 -2.75
CA VAL A 39 3.95 10.80 -3.78
C VAL A 39 2.67 11.30 -3.14
N ARG A 40 2.13 12.41 -3.65
CA ARG A 40 0.87 13.00 -3.20
C ARG A 40 -0.25 12.59 -4.14
N LYS A 41 -1.44 12.36 -3.62
CA LYS A 41 -2.62 11.97 -4.39
C LYS A 41 -3.89 12.63 -3.84
N THR A 42 -4.89 12.77 -4.68
CA THR A 42 -6.21 13.32 -4.33
C THR A 42 -7.35 12.29 -4.51
N ALA A 43 -7.02 11.10 -5.01
CA ALA A 43 -7.95 9.99 -5.19
C ALA A 43 -7.54 8.78 -4.35
N CYS A 44 -8.42 7.76 -4.23
CA CYS A 44 -8.06 6.51 -3.56
C CYS A 44 -6.94 5.77 -4.29
N ASP A 45 -6.97 5.76 -5.62
CA ASP A 45 -5.92 5.15 -6.44
C ASP A 45 -4.62 5.95 -6.35
N SER A 46 -3.53 5.28 -5.98
CA SER A 46 -2.22 5.92 -5.90
C SER A 46 -1.56 6.15 -7.26
N PHE A 47 -2.07 5.54 -8.32
CA PHE A 47 -1.58 5.74 -9.69
C PHE A 47 -2.33 6.84 -10.44
N LEU A 48 -3.57 7.15 -10.01
CA LEU A 48 -4.42 8.10 -10.72
C LEU A 48 -3.91 9.54 -10.56
N GLU A 49 -3.53 10.17 -11.66
CA GLU A 49 -3.03 11.55 -11.71
C GLU A 49 -1.85 11.82 -10.77
N THR A 50 -0.94 10.84 -10.65
CA THR A 50 0.29 10.94 -9.85
C THR A 50 1.52 10.57 -10.67
N GLU A 51 2.71 10.89 -10.14
CA GLU A 51 3.98 10.44 -10.70
C GLU A 51 4.37 9.01 -10.35
N LEU A 52 3.54 8.25 -9.60
CA LEU A 52 3.93 6.93 -9.07
C LEU A 52 4.37 5.96 -10.17
N ALA A 53 3.59 5.84 -11.25
CA ALA A 53 3.93 4.94 -12.35
C ALA A 53 5.27 5.29 -13.00
N PHE A 54 5.55 6.59 -13.18
CA PHE A 54 6.81 7.08 -13.72
C PHE A 54 7.98 6.76 -12.79
N LEU A 55 7.85 7.03 -11.49
CA LEU A 55 8.89 6.73 -10.50
C LEU A 55 9.23 5.24 -10.43
N LEU A 56 8.23 4.38 -10.51
CA LEU A 56 8.41 2.93 -10.50
C LEU A 56 9.11 2.45 -11.77
N ALA A 57 8.74 2.99 -12.92
CA ALA A 57 9.36 2.67 -14.20
C ALA A 57 10.83 3.11 -14.26
N GLU A 58 11.15 4.34 -13.82
CA GLU A 58 12.52 4.86 -13.74
C GLU A 58 13.43 3.97 -12.89
N GLN A 59 12.87 3.34 -11.86
CA GLN A 59 13.59 2.47 -10.95
C GLN A 59 13.56 0.99 -11.35
N SER A 60 12.95 0.66 -12.50
CA SER A 60 12.77 -0.70 -12.99
C SER A 60 12.13 -1.63 -11.94
N VAL A 61 11.12 -1.12 -11.23
CA VAL A 61 10.39 -1.87 -10.21
C VAL A 61 9.35 -2.74 -10.91
N ASP A 62 9.35 -4.02 -10.60
CA ASP A 62 8.39 -5.02 -11.09
C ASP A 62 7.51 -5.60 -9.97
N ARG A 63 7.92 -5.42 -8.72
CA ARG A 63 7.25 -5.95 -7.53
C ARG A 63 6.96 -4.85 -6.51
N LEU A 64 5.74 -4.84 -5.99
CA LEU A 64 5.30 -3.91 -4.96
C LEU A 64 4.90 -4.65 -3.69
N ILE A 65 5.33 -4.13 -2.54
CA ILE A 65 4.83 -4.54 -1.23
C ILE A 65 3.95 -3.40 -0.72
N LEU A 66 2.68 -3.69 -0.51
CA LEU A 66 1.67 -2.69 -0.15
C LEU A 66 1.23 -2.86 1.30
N CYS A 67 1.17 -1.73 2.01
CA CYS A 67 0.65 -1.61 3.36
C CYS A 67 0.07 -0.21 3.56
N GLY A 68 -0.71 0.00 4.62
CA GLY A 68 -1.20 1.35 4.96
C GLY A 68 -2.67 1.42 5.30
N SER A 69 -3.32 2.53 4.99
CA SER A 69 -4.72 2.88 5.36
C SER A 69 -5.39 3.68 4.24
N ASN A 70 -6.69 3.54 4.04
CA ASN A 70 -7.62 2.62 4.67
C ASN A 70 -7.79 1.38 3.79
N THR A 71 -7.93 0.22 4.41
CA THR A 71 -8.07 -1.09 3.74
C THR A 71 -9.08 -1.07 2.60
N ASP A 72 -10.31 -0.61 2.89
CA ASP A 72 -11.47 -0.62 1.99
C ASP A 72 -11.53 0.58 1.02
N PHE A 73 -10.55 1.47 1.05
CA PHE A 73 -10.42 2.63 0.17
C PHE A 73 -9.07 2.63 -0.57
N CYS A 74 -8.11 3.37 -0.03
CA CYS A 74 -6.83 3.60 -0.71
C CYS A 74 -6.03 2.33 -0.93
N VAL A 75 -6.04 1.40 0.04
CA VAL A 75 -5.28 0.16 -0.07
C VAL A 75 -5.90 -0.74 -1.12
N ASP A 76 -7.21 -1.07 -1.03
CA ASP A 76 -7.87 -1.95 -2.02
C ASP A 76 -7.77 -1.36 -3.43
N THR A 77 -8.06 -0.07 -3.59
CA THR A 77 -8.00 0.59 -4.89
C THR A 77 -6.60 0.49 -5.48
N THR A 78 -5.55 0.79 -4.69
CA THR A 78 -4.16 0.74 -5.15
C THR A 78 -3.69 -0.68 -5.44
N VAL A 79 -4.08 -1.67 -4.64
CA VAL A 79 -3.78 -3.10 -4.89
C VAL A 79 -4.31 -3.54 -6.24
N ARG A 80 -5.56 -3.20 -6.56
CA ARG A 80 -6.18 -3.54 -7.86
C ARG A 80 -5.52 -2.79 -9.01
N SER A 81 -5.24 -1.51 -8.83
CA SER A 81 -4.58 -0.67 -9.83
C SER A 81 -3.15 -1.17 -10.11
N ALA A 82 -2.37 -1.49 -9.09
CA ALA A 82 -1.04 -2.08 -9.23
C ALA A 82 -1.07 -3.39 -10.04
N ALA A 83 -2.02 -4.27 -9.74
CA ALA A 83 -2.20 -5.52 -10.47
C ALA A 83 -2.59 -5.28 -11.94
N ALA A 84 -3.45 -4.27 -12.21
CA ALA A 84 -3.83 -3.87 -13.56
C ALA A 84 -2.66 -3.27 -14.35
N HIS A 85 -1.75 -2.56 -13.69
CA HIS A 85 -0.50 -2.07 -14.28
C HIS A 85 0.55 -3.17 -14.52
N GLY A 86 0.29 -4.40 -14.10
CA GLY A 86 1.16 -5.55 -14.38
C GLY A 86 2.19 -5.85 -13.30
N PHE A 87 2.20 -5.12 -12.19
CA PHE A 87 3.12 -5.39 -11.08
C PHE A 87 2.83 -6.73 -10.41
N GLU A 88 3.88 -7.38 -9.90
CA GLU A 88 3.75 -8.43 -8.90
C GLU A 88 3.37 -7.75 -7.57
N VAL A 89 2.20 -8.08 -7.02
CA VAL A 89 1.65 -7.41 -5.84
C VAL A 89 1.71 -8.32 -4.63
N LEU A 90 2.41 -7.85 -3.59
CA LEU A 90 2.40 -8.41 -2.26
C LEU A 90 1.68 -7.45 -1.31
N VAL A 91 0.81 -7.98 -0.47
CA VAL A 91 0.13 -7.19 0.56
C VAL A 91 0.53 -7.73 1.93
N LEU A 92 0.93 -6.84 2.83
CA LEU A 92 1.13 -7.22 4.23
C LEU A 92 -0.24 -7.37 4.90
N GLN A 93 -0.67 -8.62 5.12
CA GLN A 93 -2.02 -8.92 5.63
C GLN A 93 -2.28 -8.41 7.06
N ASP A 94 -1.23 -8.09 7.79
CA ASP A 94 -1.19 -7.47 9.12
C ASP A 94 -0.65 -6.03 9.10
N GLY A 95 -0.36 -5.51 7.90
CA GLY A 95 0.21 -4.18 7.69
C GLY A 95 -0.77 -3.15 7.12
N HIS A 96 -2.07 -3.45 7.10
CA HIS A 96 -3.08 -2.48 6.69
C HIS A 96 -4.19 -2.35 7.73
N THR A 97 -4.86 -1.21 7.75
CA THR A 97 -5.88 -0.90 8.74
C THR A 97 -7.01 -0.05 8.16
N THR A 98 -8.12 0.01 8.88
CA THR A 98 -9.26 0.87 8.59
C THR A 98 -10.03 1.18 9.87
N ALA A 99 -11.12 1.94 9.76
CA ALA A 99 -12.04 2.20 10.86
C ALA A 99 -13.33 1.39 10.69
N ASP A 100 -14.10 1.25 11.77
CA ASP A 100 -15.44 0.67 11.73
C ASP A 100 -16.36 1.43 10.76
N ARG A 101 -17.25 0.69 10.12
CA ARG A 101 -18.34 1.24 9.32
C ARG A 101 -19.68 0.96 10.03
N PRO A 102 -20.76 1.64 9.67
CA PRO A 102 -22.08 1.42 10.31
C PRO A 102 -22.57 -0.04 10.28
N HIS A 103 -22.04 -0.85 9.39
CA HIS A 103 -22.50 -2.23 9.12
C HIS A 103 -21.40 -3.28 9.21
N LEU A 104 -20.12 -2.89 9.40
CA LEU A 104 -18.97 -3.79 9.48
C LEU A 104 -17.93 -3.25 10.46
N SER A 105 -17.33 -4.10 11.26
CA SER A 105 -16.14 -3.73 12.05
C SER A 105 -14.90 -3.63 11.17
N ALA A 106 -13.91 -2.88 11.62
CA ALA A 106 -12.60 -2.78 10.97
C ALA A 106 -11.95 -4.17 10.78
N GLU A 107 -12.05 -5.04 11.79
CA GLU A 107 -11.53 -6.41 11.73
C GLU A 107 -12.21 -7.22 10.61
N GLN A 108 -13.53 -7.16 10.50
CA GLN A 108 -14.28 -7.83 9.43
C GLN A 108 -13.89 -7.31 8.05
N ILE A 109 -13.66 -6.01 7.91
CA ILE A 109 -13.23 -5.40 6.65
C ILE A 109 -11.83 -5.89 6.28
N ILE A 110 -10.89 -5.91 7.22
CA ILE A 110 -9.51 -6.39 7.01
C ILE A 110 -9.53 -7.88 6.60
N GLU A 111 -10.25 -8.72 7.34
CA GLU A 111 -10.36 -10.15 7.05
C GLU A 111 -10.98 -10.40 5.67
N HIS A 112 -12.06 -9.68 5.35
CA HIS A 112 -12.72 -9.78 4.04
C HIS A 112 -11.77 -9.42 2.90
N HIS A 113 -11.02 -8.32 3.00
CA HIS A 113 -10.10 -7.88 1.95
C HIS A 113 -8.91 -8.84 1.81
N ASN A 114 -8.36 -9.35 2.91
CA ASN A 114 -7.34 -10.38 2.87
C ASN A 114 -7.82 -11.64 2.15
N TRP A 115 -9.06 -12.06 2.42
CA TRP A 115 -9.65 -13.18 1.69
C TRP A 115 -9.85 -12.86 0.21
N MET A 116 -10.43 -11.71 -0.09
CA MET A 116 -10.79 -11.28 -1.44
C MET A 116 -9.56 -11.13 -2.34
N TRP A 117 -8.49 -10.45 -1.88
CA TRP A 117 -7.27 -10.31 -2.66
C TRP A 117 -6.61 -11.64 -2.98
N ARG A 118 -6.62 -12.59 -2.04
CA ARG A 118 -6.07 -13.93 -2.24
C ARG A 118 -6.79 -14.70 -3.34
N HIS A 119 -8.06 -14.39 -3.57
CA HIS A 119 -8.92 -15.06 -4.55
C HIS A 119 -9.20 -14.21 -5.80
N LEU A 120 -8.58 -13.03 -5.92
CA LEU A 120 -8.77 -12.17 -7.07
C LEU A 120 -8.19 -12.83 -8.33
N HIS A 121 -9.04 -12.91 -9.38
CA HIS A 121 -8.62 -13.45 -10.67
C HIS A 121 -7.81 -12.40 -11.45
N LEU A 122 -6.58 -12.73 -11.79
CA LEU A 122 -5.70 -11.94 -12.63
C LEU A 122 -5.33 -12.74 -13.90
N PRO A 123 -5.01 -12.05 -15.02
CA PRO A 123 -4.57 -12.71 -16.23
C PRO A 123 -3.33 -13.60 -16.00
N GLU A 124 -3.19 -14.62 -16.86
CA GLU A 124 -2.01 -15.50 -16.89
C GLU A 124 -1.73 -16.26 -15.60
N GLY A 125 -2.74 -16.44 -14.75
CA GLY A 125 -2.60 -17.13 -13.47
C GLY A 125 -1.84 -16.34 -12.40
N ARG A 126 -1.55 -15.05 -12.65
CA ARG A 126 -0.97 -14.17 -11.63
C ARG A 126 -1.91 -14.09 -10.41
N ARG A 127 -1.32 -13.81 -9.25
CA ARG A 127 -2.04 -13.73 -7.98
C ARG A 127 -1.48 -12.57 -7.15
N ILE A 128 -2.32 -12.03 -6.27
CA ILE A 128 -1.86 -11.17 -5.19
C ILE A 128 -1.38 -12.08 -4.06
N THR A 129 -0.15 -11.87 -3.61
CA THR A 129 0.45 -12.64 -2.52
C THR A 129 0.23 -11.90 -1.20
N LEU A 130 -0.27 -12.61 -0.19
CA LEU A 130 -0.40 -12.09 1.16
C LEU A 130 0.68 -12.70 2.05
N LEU A 131 1.40 -11.82 2.75
CA LEU A 131 2.44 -12.20 3.72
C LEU A 131 2.16 -11.50 5.04
N THR A 132 2.58 -12.10 6.16
CA THR A 132 2.70 -11.36 7.41
C THR A 132 3.99 -10.53 7.40
N THR A 133 4.04 -9.53 8.26
CA THR A 133 5.27 -8.75 8.47
C THR A 133 6.45 -9.65 8.85
N ASP A 134 6.23 -10.64 9.73
CA ASP A 134 7.27 -11.59 10.12
C ASP A 134 7.78 -12.41 8.94
N GLN A 135 6.89 -12.94 8.09
CA GLN A 135 7.28 -13.69 6.88
C GLN A 135 8.11 -12.82 5.92
N LEU A 136 7.76 -11.54 5.77
CA LEU A 136 8.53 -10.62 4.94
C LEU A 136 9.93 -10.38 5.53
N LEU A 137 10.03 -10.17 6.85
CA LEU A 137 11.30 -9.94 7.53
C LEU A 137 12.19 -11.17 7.48
N GLU A 138 11.64 -12.37 7.66
CA GLU A 138 12.38 -13.64 7.51
C GLU A 138 12.94 -13.79 6.09
N ALA A 139 12.11 -13.52 5.07
CA ALA A 139 12.54 -13.60 3.67
C ALA A 139 13.59 -12.54 3.29
N ALA A 140 13.62 -11.41 4.00
CA ALA A 140 14.60 -10.34 3.78
C ALA A 140 15.93 -10.56 4.50
N GLN A 141 16.01 -11.50 5.44
CA GLN A 141 17.27 -11.86 6.10
C GLN A 141 18.19 -12.58 5.09
N PRO A 142 19.44 -12.15 4.92
CA PRO A 142 20.39 -12.93 4.12
C PRO A 142 20.51 -14.32 4.77
N ALA A 143 20.39 -15.38 3.95
CA ALA A 143 20.65 -16.72 4.42
C ALA A 143 22.01 -16.71 5.16
N LEU A 144 21.99 -17.00 6.46
CA LEU A 144 23.21 -17.17 7.22
C LEU A 144 23.98 -18.30 6.53
N ALA A 145 25.06 -17.93 5.86
CA ALA A 145 25.97 -18.91 5.26
C ALA A 145 26.52 -19.79 6.40
N CYS A 146 26.11 -21.05 6.40
CA CYS A 146 26.77 -22.10 7.20
C CYS A 146 28.14 -22.37 6.64
#